data_e16a2c4180990a42843ca918d08876e6
#
_entry.id   e16a2c4180990a42843ca918d08876e6
#
_cell.length_a   1.000
_cell.length_b   1.000
_cell.length_c   1.000
_cell.angle_alpha   90.00
_cell.angle_beta   90.00
_cell.angle_gamma   90.00
#
_symmetry.space_group_name_H-M   'P 1'
#
loop_
_entity.id
_entity.type
_entity.pdbx_description
1 polymer ?
#
loop_
_entity_poly.entity_id
_entity_poly.type
_entity_poly.pdbx_seq_one_letter_code
_entity_poly.pdbx_strand_id
1 'polypeptide(L)'
;MELNSLRLQIIPSDNALLHEETDFNRVNRLKNYLVQLEYLKNPPIVGKIKSNDGTHYVVLDGATRTTALRELKIPDILVQVVEYGEGGISVEAWNHVLPNVTNMNIIDTIGSLERISLIKLSLHEAQNAVLMREIAGYIYSSPNTVLGVKVQGDFFTQIEALTKIVKTYEQYGEIYRLAQADLEQLIAAQHEHSSVMVFPQFTPREIRDIALSSTKLPAGITRHIIPGRALNVNIPLDLLNNSQSLEEKNKWLDKWLTDKIVTRKVRYYHEPVFVFDE
;
A
#
# COMPACT_ATOMS: atom_id res chain seq x y z
N MET A 1 15.36 -10.99 -22.04
CA MET A 1 14.89 -9.63 -22.31
C MET A 1 14.46 -8.91 -21.02
N GLU A 2 13.94 -9.60 -20.06
CA GLU A 2 13.24 -8.96 -18.93
C GLU A 2 14.13 -8.64 -17.74
N LEU A 3 15.32 -9.18 -17.63
CA LEU A 3 16.31 -8.70 -16.64
C LEU A 3 16.71 -7.22 -16.87
N ASN A 4 16.58 -6.72 -18.12
CA ASN A 4 16.80 -5.31 -18.44
C ASN A 4 15.67 -4.39 -17.93
N SER A 5 14.53 -4.94 -17.51
CA SER A 5 13.43 -4.19 -16.90
C SER A 5 13.57 -4.07 -15.38
N LEU A 6 14.43 -4.88 -14.77
CA LEU A 6 14.72 -4.80 -13.34
C LEU A 6 15.59 -3.58 -13.05
N ARG A 7 15.02 -2.58 -12.41
CA ARG A 7 15.73 -1.37 -11.98
C ARG A 7 15.83 -1.35 -10.46
N LEU A 8 16.97 -1.77 -9.94
CA LEU A 8 17.33 -1.58 -8.53
C LEU A 8 18.12 -0.30 -8.38
N GLN A 9 17.85 0.48 -7.36
CA GLN A 9 18.53 1.74 -7.08
C GLN A 9 18.61 1.99 -5.59
N ILE A 10 19.73 2.52 -5.10
CA ILE A 10 19.85 3.06 -3.76
C ILE A 10 19.53 4.54 -3.81
N ILE A 11 18.60 4.97 -2.97
CA ILE A 11 18.13 6.35 -2.88
C ILE A 11 18.17 6.83 -1.43
N PRO A 12 18.22 8.16 -1.18
CA PRO A 12 18.04 8.68 0.17
C PRO A 12 16.68 8.24 0.73
N SER A 13 16.66 7.75 1.98
CA SER A 13 15.44 7.25 2.63
C SER A 13 14.33 8.30 2.65
N ASP A 14 14.68 9.59 2.82
CA ASP A 14 13.72 10.69 2.86
C ASP A 14 13.02 10.97 1.52
N ASN A 15 13.64 10.55 0.40
CA ASN A 15 13.03 10.69 -0.92
C ASN A 15 11.96 9.63 -1.23
N ALA A 16 11.80 8.61 -0.38
CA ALA A 16 10.80 7.55 -0.53
C ALA A 16 9.48 7.93 0.18
N LEU A 17 8.57 8.60 -0.51
CA LEU A 17 7.33 9.14 0.07
C LEU A 17 6.25 8.07 0.25
N LEU A 18 5.66 8.00 1.44
CA LEU A 18 4.54 7.12 1.73
C LEU A 18 3.22 7.78 1.34
N HIS A 19 2.27 7.01 0.83
CA HIS A 19 0.89 7.43 0.59
C HIS A 19 -0.10 6.82 1.59
N GLU A 20 0.33 5.81 2.37
CA GLU A 20 -0.44 5.15 3.43
C GLU A 20 0.24 5.32 4.78
N GLU A 21 -0.57 5.28 5.85
CA GLU A 21 -0.07 5.08 7.22
C GLU A 21 0.57 3.69 7.36
N THR A 22 1.34 3.48 8.43
CA THR A 22 1.95 2.19 8.75
C THR A 22 1.51 1.71 10.12
N ASP A 23 1.35 0.40 10.27
CA ASP A 23 1.07 -0.23 11.55
C ASP A 23 2.32 -0.25 12.44
N PHE A 24 2.22 0.38 13.62
CA PHE A 24 3.32 0.52 14.57
C PHE A 24 3.90 -0.84 15.02
N ASN A 25 3.04 -1.83 15.29
CA ASN A 25 3.48 -3.14 15.77
C ASN A 25 4.23 -3.91 14.66
N ARG A 26 3.76 -3.79 13.42
CA ARG A 26 4.44 -4.40 12.25
C ARG A 26 5.79 -3.73 12.01
N VAL A 27 5.88 -2.41 12.13
CA VAL A 27 7.13 -1.66 11.99
C VAL A 27 8.13 -2.11 13.05
N ASN A 28 7.73 -2.19 14.32
CA ASN A 28 8.62 -2.60 15.41
C ASN A 28 9.11 -4.05 15.27
N ARG A 29 8.24 -4.98 14.89
CA ARG A 29 8.66 -6.36 14.61
C ARG A 29 9.70 -6.42 13.49
N LEU A 30 9.46 -5.67 12.41
CA LEU A 30 10.38 -5.63 11.29
C LEU A 30 11.73 -4.97 11.63
N LYS A 31 11.74 -3.91 12.44
CA LYS A 31 12.99 -3.30 12.94
C LYS A 31 13.86 -4.32 13.67
N ASN A 32 13.27 -5.07 14.61
CA ASN A 32 13.99 -6.09 15.34
C ASN A 32 14.53 -7.18 14.39
N TYR A 33 13.74 -7.59 13.41
CA TYR A 33 14.15 -8.57 12.42
C TYR A 33 15.29 -8.06 11.53
N LEU A 34 15.23 -6.81 11.06
CA LEU A 34 16.28 -6.20 10.26
C LEU A 34 17.61 -6.11 11.02
N VAL A 35 17.57 -5.73 12.31
CA VAL A 35 18.78 -5.67 13.17
C VAL A 35 19.39 -7.06 13.35
N GLN A 36 18.58 -8.12 13.48
CA GLN A 36 19.06 -9.49 13.64
C GLN A 36 19.66 -10.06 12.37
N LEU A 37 19.05 -9.76 11.22
CA LEU A 37 19.48 -10.30 9.93
C LEU A 37 20.65 -9.53 9.31
N GLU A 38 20.81 -8.25 9.64
CA GLU A 38 21.81 -7.36 9.06
C GLU A 38 21.69 -7.15 7.53
N TYR A 39 20.54 -7.54 6.93
CA TYR A 39 20.27 -7.31 5.51
C TYR A 39 18.79 -6.98 5.24
N LEU A 40 18.54 -6.24 4.17
CA LEU A 40 17.21 -6.00 3.61
C LEU A 40 16.89 -7.11 2.60
N LYS A 41 15.98 -8.02 2.95
CA LYS A 41 15.60 -9.20 2.14
C LYS A 41 14.96 -8.77 0.82
N ASN A 42 13.91 -7.97 0.89
CA ASN A 42 13.14 -7.52 -0.27
C ASN A 42 13.11 -5.99 -0.33
N PRO A 43 13.53 -5.35 -1.43
CA PRO A 43 13.45 -3.90 -1.54
C PRO A 43 11.99 -3.42 -1.59
N PRO A 44 11.67 -2.25 -1.02
CA PRO A 44 10.44 -1.56 -1.36
C PRO A 44 10.35 -1.29 -2.86
N ILE A 45 9.12 -1.26 -3.39
CA ILE A 45 8.88 -0.94 -4.79
C ILE A 45 8.33 0.48 -4.87
N VAL A 46 8.91 1.29 -5.74
CA VAL A 46 8.62 2.71 -5.81
C VAL A 46 8.36 3.18 -7.25
N GLY A 47 7.45 4.13 -7.38
CA GLY A 47 7.23 4.87 -8.60
C GLY A 47 7.98 6.20 -8.57
N LYS A 48 8.77 6.50 -9.60
CA LYS A 48 9.50 7.77 -9.68
C LYS A 48 8.56 8.92 -10.05
N ILE A 49 8.63 10.01 -9.29
CA ILE A 49 7.89 11.23 -9.55
C ILE A 49 8.83 12.43 -9.60
N LYS A 50 8.46 13.44 -10.38
CA LYS A 50 9.13 14.73 -10.39
C LYS A 50 8.25 15.75 -9.70
N SER A 51 8.83 16.57 -8.83
CA SER A 51 8.22 17.73 -8.22
C SER A 51 9.14 18.95 -8.36
N ASN A 52 8.67 20.11 -7.94
CA ASN A 52 9.42 21.37 -8.10
C ASN A 52 10.73 21.39 -7.30
N ASP A 53 10.82 20.63 -6.21
CA ASP A 53 11.96 20.52 -5.31
C ASP A 53 12.88 19.32 -5.62
N GLY A 54 12.56 18.54 -6.68
CA GLY A 54 13.45 17.48 -7.14
C GLY A 54 12.77 16.18 -7.55
N THR A 55 13.53 15.10 -7.45
CA THR A 55 13.05 13.74 -7.71
C THR A 55 12.68 13.07 -6.42
N HIS A 56 11.43 12.61 -6.34
CA HIS A 56 10.92 11.79 -5.26
C HIS A 56 10.43 10.43 -5.78
N TYR A 57 10.15 9.53 -4.85
CA TYR A 57 9.71 8.17 -5.14
C TYR A 57 8.50 7.84 -4.27
N VAL A 58 7.36 7.56 -4.88
CA VAL A 58 6.18 7.08 -4.15
C VAL A 58 6.35 5.61 -3.85
N VAL A 59 6.28 5.24 -2.60
CA VAL A 59 6.34 3.82 -2.16
C VAL A 59 5.03 3.14 -2.51
N LEU A 60 5.06 2.23 -3.48
CA LEU A 60 3.89 1.48 -3.96
C LEU A 60 3.68 0.18 -3.18
N ASP A 61 4.80 -0.42 -2.72
CA ASP A 61 4.83 -1.57 -1.82
C ASP A 61 6.03 -1.47 -0.88
N GLY A 62 5.86 -1.89 0.35
CA GLY A 62 6.91 -1.88 1.36
C GLY A 62 6.93 -0.65 2.27
N ALA A 63 5.78 -0.02 2.52
CA ALA A 63 5.66 1.09 3.46
C ALA A 63 6.25 0.75 4.85
N THR A 64 5.94 -0.43 5.39
CA THR A 64 6.49 -0.92 6.67
C THR A 64 8.03 -1.01 6.63
N ARG A 65 8.61 -1.50 5.52
CA ARG A 65 10.08 -1.61 5.33
C ARG A 65 10.74 -0.24 5.28
N THR A 66 10.15 0.67 4.53
CA THR A 66 10.63 2.06 4.43
C THR A 66 10.59 2.75 5.79
N THR A 67 9.48 2.62 6.53
CA THR A 67 9.34 3.20 7.87
C THR A 67 10.34 2.59 8.85
N ALA A 68 10.49 1.26 8.87
CA ALA A 68 11.43 0.57 9.76
C ALA A 68 12.88 1.04 9.54
N LEU A 69 13.32 1.17 8.29
CA LEU A 69 14.67 1.65 7.95
C LEU A 69 14.87 3.10 8.40
N ARG A 70 13.89 3.98 8.23
CA ARG A 70 13.93 5.37 8.72
C ARG A 70 14.03 5.45 10.24
N GLU A 71 13.24 4.64 10.95
CA GLU A 71 13.29 4.61 12.41
C GLU A 71 14.62 4.03 12.94
N LEU A 72 15.27 3.16 12.17
CA LEU A 72 16.65 2.71 12.42
C LEU A 72 17.70 3.75 12.01
N LYS A 73 17.28 4.93 11.49
CA LYS A 73 18.15 6.01 11.03
C LYS A 73 19.10 5.60 9.90
N ILE A 74 18.70 4.65 9.08
CA ILE A 74 19.45 4.23 7.89
C ILE A 74 19.23 5.30 6.81
N PRO A 75 20.31 6.02 6.38
CA PRO A 75 20.18 7.19 5.52
C PRO A 75 19.73 6.85 4.11
N ASP A 76 20.10 5.68 3.60
CA ASP A 76 19.81 5.26 2.24
C ASP A 76 19.01 3.96 2.23
N ILE A 77 18.19 3.77 1.19
CA ILE A 77 17.36 2.57 1.03
C ILE A 77 17.52 2.01 -0.37
N LEU A 78 17.70 0.67 -0.48
CA LEU A 78 17.55 -0.01 -1.76
C LEU A 78 16.07 -0.09 -2.13
N VAL A 79 15.74 0.30 -3.35
CA VAL A 79 14.38 0.22 -3.91
C VAL A 79 14.39 -0.43 -5.29
N GLN A 80 13.27 -1.06 -5.65
CA GLN A 80 12.96 -1.39 -7.03
C GLN A 80 12.16 -0.25 -7.63
N VAL A 81 12.69 0.39 -8.67
CA VAL A 81 12.03 1.51 -9.36
C VAL A 81 11.20 0.97 -10.51
N VAL A 82 9.94 1.38 -10.58
CA VAL A 82 9.02 1.02 -11.66
C VAL A 82 8.46 2.27 -12.33
N GLU A 83 8.04 2.13 -13.59
CA GLU A 83 7.32 3.20 -14.28
C GLU A 83 5.93 3.34 -13.65
N TYR A 84 5.60 4.54 -13.19
CA TYR A 84 4.35 4.83 -12.49
C TYR A 84 3.62 6.00 -13.12
N GLY A 85 2.40 5.76 -13.63
CA GLY A 85 1.61 6.74 -14.35
C GLY A 85 0.68 6.06 -15.36
N GLU A 86 0.35 6.76 -16.44
CA GLU A 86 -0.53 6.25 -17.48
C GLU A 86 0.08 5.03 -18.18
N GLY A 87 -0.66 3.89 -18.13
CA GLY A 87 -0.32 2.66 -18.85
C GLY A 87 0.66 1.71 -18.16
N GLY A 88 1.11 2.00 -16.92
CA GLY A 88 2.10 1.17 -16.24
C GLY A 88 1.50 0.19 -15.23
N ILE A 89 1.23 0.68 -14.02
CA ILE A 89 0.80 -0.13 -12.87
C ILE A 89 -0.64 0.17 -12.55
N SER A 90 -1.48 -0.87 -12.45
CA SER A 90 -2.85 -0.71 -11.97
C SER A 90 -2.89 -0.60 -10.45
N VAL A 91 -3.79 0.24 -9.96
CA VAL A 91 -4.06 0.42 -8.54
C VAL A 91 -5.47 -0.11 -8.28
N GLU A 92 -5.56 -1.15 -7.46
CA GLU A 92 -6.80 -1.69 -6.95
C GLU A 92 -6.98 -1.29 -5.48
N ALA A 93 -8.16 -1.58 -4.92
CA ALA A 93 -8.41 -1.45 -3.50
C ALA A 93 -8.31 -2.82 -2.81
N TRP A 94 -7.80 -2.83 -1.58
CA TRP A 94 -8.07 -3.88 -0.63
C TRP A 94 -9.30 -3.46 0.19
N ASN A 95 -10.41 -4.20 0.02
CA ASN A 95 -11.61 -4.00 0.81
C ASN A 95 -11.45 -4.72 2.16
N HIS A 96 -12.10 -4.23 3.21
CA HIS A 96 -11.95 -4.81 4.53
C HIS A 96 -13.21 -5.57 4.95
N VAL A 97 -13.09 -6.86 5.23
CA VAL A 97 -14.13 -7.60 5.94
C VAL A 97 -14.10 -7.15 7.39
N LEU A 98 -15.23 -6.60 7.86
CA LEU A 98 -15.33 -6.07 9.20
C LEU A 98 -15.34 -7.21 10.24
N PRO A 99 -14.71 -6.99 11.41
CA PRO A 99 -14.76 -7.97 12.49
C PRO A 99 -16.19 -8.35 12.87
N ASN A 100 -16.39 -9.59 13.27
CA ASN A 100 -17.71 -10.17 13.60
C ASN A 100 -18.22 -9.74 14.99
N VAL A 101 -18.09 -8.44 15.28
CA VAL A 101 -18.76 -7.80 16.42
C VAL A 101 -20.16 -7.45 15.94
N THR A 102 -21.16 -7.59 16.79
CA THR A 102 -22.54 -7.18 16.48
C THR A 102 -22.50 -5.87 15.68
N ASN A 103 -22.68 -6.01 14.38
CA ASN A 103 -22.34 -4.98 13.35
C ASN A 103 -22.99 -3.62 13.58
N MET A 104 -24.05 -3.55 14.37
CA MET A 104 -24.76 -2.33 14.73
C MET A 104 -23.85 -1.30 15.42
N ASN A 105 -23.01 -1.72 16.37
CA ASN A 105 -22.18 -0.77 17.14
C ASN A 105 -21.09 -0.11 16.30
N ILE A 106 -20.50 -0.85 15.33
CA ILE A 106 -19.46 -0.29 14.45
C ILE A 106 -20.07 0.71 13.48
N ILE A 107 -21.21 0.35 12.87
CA ILE A 107 -21.92 1.21 11.91
C ILE A 107 -22.39 2.50 12.60
N ASP A 108 -22.99 2.39 13.77
CA ASP A 108 -23.45 3.55 14.55
C ASP A 108 -22.28 4.44 14.96
N THR A 109 -21.14 3.83 15.36
CA THR A 109 -19.93 4.59 15.69
C THR A 109 -19.37 5.32 14.47
N ILE A 110 -19.33 4.68 13.31
CA ILE A 110 -18.89 5.33 12.05
C ILE A 110 -19.84 6.49 11.72
N GLY A 111 -21.14 6.28 11.84
CA GLY A 111 -22.14 7.31 11.57
C GLY A 111 -22.10 8.50 12.53
N SER A 112 -21.50 8.33 13.72
CA SER A 112 -21.32 9.40 14.72
C SER A 112 -20.04 10.21 14.52
N LEU A 113 -19.15 9.81 13.63
CA LEU A 113 -17.91 10.55 13.34
C LEU A 113 -18.22 11.90 12.69
N GLU A 114 -17.46 12.92 13.07
CA GLU A 114 -17.62 14.28 12.55
C GLU A 114 -17.48 14.31 11.02
N ARG A 115 -18.35 15.04 10.35
CA ARG A 115 -18.45 15.22 8.89
C ARG A 115 -18.81 13.95 8.11
N ILE A 116 -19.16 12.87 8.77
CA ILE A 116 -19.58 11.61 8.14
C ILE A 116 -21.09 11.45 8.31
N SER A 117 -21.74 11.01 7.24
CA SER A 117 -23.12 10.55 7.27
C SER A 117 -23.26 9.26 6.47
N LEU A 118 -24.02 8.32 7.02
CA LEU A 118 -24.33 7.05 6.35
C LEU A 118 -25.65 7.23 5.61
N ILE A 119 -25.66 6.96 4.31
CA ILE A 119 -26.84 7.05 3.45
C ILE A 119 -27.19 5.67 2.90
N LYS A 120 -28.45 5.27 2.96
CA LYS A 120 -28.92 4.02 2.39
C LYS A 120 -28.95 4.12 0.87
N LEU A 121 -28.32 3.19 0.19
CA LEU A 121 -28.23 3.11 -1.27
C LEU A 121 -28.53 1.69 -1.73
N SER A 122 -28.88 1.52 -3.00
CA SER A 122 -28.74 0.24 -3.67
C SER A 122 -27.24 -0.03 -3.95
N LEU A 123 -26.87 -1.29 -4.19
CA LEU A 123 -25.50 -1.65 -4.52
C LEU A 123 -25.00 -0.89 -5.76
N HIS A 124 -25.83 -0.81 -6.79
CA HIS A 124 -25.49 -0.10 -8.04
C HIS A 124 -25.27 1.41 -7.83
N GLU A 125 -26.13 2.07 -7.04
CA GLU A 125 -25.95 3.47 -6.70
C GLU A 125 -24.65 3.68 -5.89
N ALA A 126 -24.34 2.81 -4.92
CA ALA A 126 -23.12 2.90 -4.13
C ALA A 126 -21.87 2.74 -4.99
N GLN A 127 -21.85 1.77 -5.90
CA GLN A 127 -20.74 1.56 -6.84
C GLN A 127 -20.51 2.78 -7.73
N ASN A 128 -21.56 3.35 -8.30
CA ASN A 128 -21.47 4.56 -9.11
C ASN A 128 -21.01 5.78 -8.28
N ALA A 129 -21.57 5.98 -7.09
CA ALA A 129 -21.23 7.10 -6.23
C ALA A 129 -19.75 7.05 -5.77
N VAL A 130 -19.19 5.85 -5.50
CA VAL A 130 -17.75 5.69 -5.22
C VAL A 130 -16.92 6.04 -6.45
N LEU A 131 -17.30 5.57 -7.62
CA LEU A 131 -16.59 5.84 -8.87
C LEU A 131 -16.55 7.34 -9.16
N MET A 132 -17.67 8.04 -8.92
CA MET A 132 -17.81 9.49 -9.13
C MET A 132 -17.26 10.33 -7.98
N ARG A 133 -16.68 9.72 -6.90
CA ARG A 133 -16.19 10.39 -5.70
C ARG A 133 -17.27 11.15 -4.92
N GLU A 134 -18.54 10.82 -5.09
CA GLU A 134 -19.67 11.40 -4.35
C GLU A 134 -19.73 10.88 -2.91
N ILE A 135 -19.20 9.67 -2.69
CA ILE A 135 -19.01 9.05 -1.38
C ILE A 135 -17.58 8.55 -1.24
N ALA A 136 -17.06 8.51 -0.02
CA ALA A 136 -15.70 8.07 0.28
C ALA A 136 -15.53 6.54 0.23
N GLY A 137 -16.63 5.80 0.28
CA GLY A 137 -16.70 4.34 0.23
C GLY A 137 -18.09 3.89 0.62
N TYR A 138 -18.31 2.57 0.75
CA TYR A 138 -19.59 2.06 1.25
C TYR A 138 -19.41 0.80 2.09
N ILE A 139 -20.35 0.55 2.98
CA ILE A 139 -20.44 -0.68 3.77
C ILE A 139 -21.50 -1.57 3.11
N TYR A 140 -21.08 -2.76 2.69
CA TYR A 140 -21.96 -3.81 2.17
C TYR A 140 -22.17 -4.86 3.26
N SER A 141 -23.40 -5.12 3.67
CA SER A 141 -23.76 -6.18 4.62
C SER A 141 -24.67 -7.24 4.00
N SER A 142 -25.54 -6.82 3.06
CA SER A 142 -26.40 -7.69 2.26
C SER A 142 -26.92 -6.94 1.05
N PRO A 143 -27.58 -7.59 0.07
CA PRO A 143 -28.18 -6.90 -1.07
C PRO A 143 -29.15 -5.79 -0.68
N ASN A 144 -29.79 -5.90 0.48
CA ASN A 144 -30.77 -4.92 0.99
C ASN A 144 -30.16 -3.91 1.98
N THR A 145 -28.89 -4.08 2.35
CA THR A 145 -28.21 -3.26 3.36
C THR A 145 -26.88 -2.80 2.83
N VAL A 146 -26.91 -1.70 2.07
CA VAL A 146 -25.74 -0.99 1.56
C VAL A 146 -25.79 0.44 2.06
N LEU A 147 -24.72 0.87 2.75
CA LEU A 147 -24.61 2.19 3.36
C LEU A 147 -23.44 2.95 2.73
N GLY A 148 -23.74 4.00 1.96
CA GLY A 148 -22.74 4.90 1.42
C GLY A 148 -22.18 5.80 2.51
N VAL A 149 -20.87 5.97 2.53
CA VAL A 149 -20.15 6.85 3.46
C VAL A 149 -19.98 8.21 2.79
N LYS A 150 -20.89 9.15 3.10
CA LYS A 150 -20.82 10.52 2.61
C LYS A 150 -20.00 11.38 3.57
N VAL A 151 -19.01 12.09 3.03
CA VAL A 151 -18.11 12.97 3.79
C VAL A 151 -18.27 14.39 3.30
N GLN A 152 -18.44 15.33 4.24
CA GLN A 152 -18.49 16.76 3.92
C GLN A 152 -17.06 17.32 3.86
N GLY A 153 -16.62 17.75 2.69
CA GLY A 153 -15.30 18.32 2.48
C GLY A 153 -14.71 17.97 1.12
N ASP A 154 -13.44 18.30 0.96
CA ASP A 154 -12.66 18.03 -0.24
C ASP A 154 -12.09 16.59 -0.25
N PHE A 155 -11.29 16.30 -1.26
CA PHE A 155 -10.65 14.99 -1.43
C PHE A 155 -9.80 14.59 -0.20
N PHE A 156 -9.00 15.50 0.35
CA PHE A 156 -8.16 15.18 1.51
C PHE A 156 -8.97 14.99 2.79
N THR A 157 -10.06 15.73 2.95
CA THR A 157 -11.03 15.49 4.03
C THR A 157 -11.65 14.09 3.95
N GLN A 158 -11.94 13.60 2.73
CA GLN A 158 -12.40 12.21 2.54
C GLN A 158 -11.34 11.19 2.94
N ILE A 159 -10.06 11.42 2.61
CA ILE A 159 -8.94 10.55 3.02
C ILE A 159 -8.84 10.49 4.56
N GLU A 160 -8.89 11.63 5.25
CA GLU A 160 -8.87 11.69 6.71
C GLU A 160 -10.06 10.93 7.33
N ALA A 161 -11.23 11.05 6.73
CA ALA A 161 -12.42 10.32 7.16
C ALA A 161 -12.23 8.80 7.01
N LEU A 162 -11.67 8.33 5.89
CA LEU A 162 -11.34 6.91 5.71
C LEU A 162 -10.39 6.41 6.80
N THR A 163 -9.37 7.18 7.15
CA THR A 163 -8.44 6.84 8.22
C THR A 163 -9.13 6.74 9.58
N LYS A 164 -10.04 7.66 9.91
CA LYS A 164 -10.84 7.60 11.14
C LYS A 164 -11.77 6.37 11.16
N ILE A 165 -12.42 6.07 10.03
CA ILE A 165 -13.29 4.90 9.89
C ILE A 165 -12.51 3.60 10.11
N VAL A 166 -11.35 3.44 9.48
CA VAL A 166 -10.52 2.25 9.64
C VAL A 166 -10.10 2.10 11.10
N LYS A 167 -9.60 3.16 11.74
CA LYS A 167 -9.23 3.17 13.18
C LYS A 167 -10.40 2.82 14.10
N THR A 168 -11.63 3.12 13.71
CA THR A 168 -12.83 2.77 14.50
C THR A 168 -13.03 1.28 14.60
N TYR A 169 -12.85 0.51 13.52
CA TYR A 169 -13.12 -0.93 13.55
C TYR A 169 -11.87 -1.81 13.77
N GLU A 170 -10.66 -1.29 13.54
CA GLU A 170 -9.41 -2.00 13.85
C GLU A 170 -9.29 -2.42 15.32
N GLN A 171 -9.85 -1.64 16.22
CA GLN A 171 -9.83 -1.95 17.67
C GLN A 171 -10.68 -3.16 18.06
N TYR A 172 -11.58 -3.64 17.19
CA TYR A 172 -12.50 -4.73 17.48
C TYR A 172 -12.00 -6.10 17.00
N GLY A 173 -10.88 -6.19 16.30
CA GLY A 173 -10.29 -7.46 15.87
C GLY A 173 -9.47 -7.37 14.60
N GLU A 174 -9.01 -8.52 14.13
CA GLU A 174 -8.26 -8.62 12.90
C GLU A 174 -9.12 -8.28 11.67
N ILE A 175 -8.53 -7.55 10.75
CA ILE A 175 -9.16 -7.17 9.49
C ILE A 175 -8.66 -8.11 8.39
N TYR A 176 -9.60 -8.77 7.73
CA TYR A 176 -9.31 -9.56 6.54
C TYR A 176 -9.45 -8.69 5.30
N ARG A 177 -8.41 -8.68 4.47
CA ARG A 177 -8.38 -7.94 3.20
C ARG A 177 -8.99 -8.77 2.09
N LEU A 178 -9.86 -8.15 1.32
CA LEU A 178 -10.59 -8.75 0.21
C LEU A 178 -10.26 -8.01 -1.08
N ALA A 179 -9.75 -8.71 -2.08
CA ALA A 179 -9.55 -8.14 -3.41
C ALA A 179 -10.89 -7.88 -4.11
N GLN A 180 -10.88 -7.04 -5.14
CA GLN A 180 -12.11 -6.69 -5.87
C GLN A 180 -12.81 -7.93 -6.48
N ALA A 181 -12.05 -8.84 -7.07
CA ALA A 181 -12.60 -10.06 -7.65
C ALA A 181 -13.26 -10.98 -6.61
N ASP A 182 -12.67 -11.07 -5.40
CA ASP A 182 -13.22 -11.86 -4.31
C ASP A 182 -14.46 -11.19 -3.70
N LEU A 183 -14.50 -9.84 -3.67
CA LEU A 183 -15.69 -9.08 -3.28
C LEU A 183 -16.86 -9.37 -4.23
N GLU A 184 -16.64 -9.40 -5.52
CA GLU A 184 -17.66 -9.71 -6.52
C GLU A 184 -18.24 -11.13 -6.31
N GLN A 185 -17.39 -12.11 -6.00
CA GLN A 185 -17.81 -13.48 -5.66
C GLN A 185 -18.61 -13.51 -4.34
N LEU A 186 -18.16 -12.78 -3.32
CA LEU A 186 -18.85 -12.69 -2.03
C LEU A 186 -20.26 -12.08 -2.20
N ILE A 187 -20.36 -11.01 -2.98
CA ILE A 187 -21.65 -10.36 -3.30
C ILE A 187 -22.57 -11.34 -4.06
N ALA A 188 -22.04 -12.04 -5.08
CA ALA A 188 -22.79 -12.99 -5.89
C ALA A 188 -23.29 -14.19 -5.08
N ALA A 189 -22.50 -14.64 -4.09
CA ALA A 189 -22.86 -15.74 -3.18
C ALA A 189 -23.88 -15.33 -2.10
N GLN A 190 -24.22 -14.05 -1.98
CA GLN A 190 -25.16 -13.49 -1.00
C GLN A 190 -24.87 -13.91 0.46
N HIS A 191 -23.59 -14.02 0.83
CA HIS A 191 -23.22 -14.35 2.20
C HIS A 191 -23.61 -13.25 3.17
N GLU A 192 -24.57 -13.55 4.05
CA GLU A 192 -25.20 -12.58 4.98
C GLU A 192 -24.39 -12.29 6.26
N HIS A 193 -23.24 -12.91 6.47
CA HIS A 193 -22.62 -12.94 7.79
C HIS A 193 -21.42 -11.99 7.98
N SER A 194 -20.97 -11.29 6.95
CA SER A 194 -19.82 -10.41 7.06
C SER A 194 -20.05 -9.09 6.35
N SER A 195 -20.00 -8.00 7.08
CA SER A 195 -20.00 -6.67 6.48
C SER A 195 -18.63 -6.37 5.87
N VAL A 196 -18.64 -5.71 4.73
CA VAL A 196 -17.39 -5.31 4.02
C VAL A 196 -17.38 -3.80 3.86
N MET A 197 -16.32 -3.16 4.33
CA MET A 197 -16.01 -1.78 3.96
C MET A 197 -15.34 -1.78 2.59
N VAL A 198 -15.99 -1.20 1.61
CA VAL A 198 -15.52 -1.09 0.24
C VAL A 198 -14.92 0.28 0.01
N PHE A 199 -13.66 0.29 -0.42
CA PHE A 199 -12.89 1.50 -0.68
C PHE A 199 -12.90 1.88 -2.16
N PRO A 200 -12.69 3.16 -2.48
CA PRO A 200 -12.50 3.61 -3.85
C PRO A 200 -11.17 3.10 -4.41
N GLN A 201 -11.13 2.83 -5.70
CA GLN A 201 -9.88 2.67 -6.42
C GLN A 201 -9.26 4.04 -6.67
N PHE A 202 -8.01 4.21 -6.25
CA PHE A 202 -7.27 5.46 -6.44
C PHE A 202 -6.52 5.44 -7.77
N THR A 203 -6.48 6.58 -8.43
CA THR A 203 -5.64 6.75 -9.62
C THR A 203 -4.17 6.98 -9.23
N PRO A 204 -3.19 6.65 -10.11
CA PRO A 204 -1.79 6.98 -9.87
C PRO A 204 -1.54 8.47 -9.54
N ARG A 205 -2.34 9.37 -10.12
CA ARG A 205 -2.29 10.80 -9.84
C ARG A 205 -2.71 11.10 -8.40
N GLU A 206 -3.84 10.55 -7.94
CA GLU A 206 -4.32 10.72 -6.57
C GLU A 206 -3.30 10.17 -5.56
N ILE A 207 -2.75 8.98 -5.81
CA ILE A 207 -1.71 8.38 -4.96
C ILE A 207 -0.46 9.28 -4.87
N ARG A 208 -0.02 9.86 -5.99
CA ARG A 208 1.06 10.84 -6.00
C ARG A 208 0.74 12.06 -5.15
N ASP A 209 -0.46 12.64 -5.34
CA ASP A 209 -0.87 13.86 -4.66
C ASP A 209 -1.00 13.61 -3.14
N ILE A 210 -1.48 12.43 -2.72
CA ILE A 210 -1.49 11.97 -1.33
C ILE A 210 -0.05 11.80 -0.80
N ALA A 211 0.83 11.18 -1.55
CA ALA A 211 2.21 10.97 -1.13
C ALA A 211 2.97 12.28 -0.88
N LEU A 212 2.67 13.32 -1.67
CA LEU A 212 3.24 14.67 -1.52
C LEU A 212 2.57 15.49 -0.41
N SER A 213 1.39 15.11 0.07
CA SER A 213 0.67 15.80 1.14
C SER A 213 1.07 15.31 2.53
N SER A 214 0.58 15.99 3.58
CA SER A 214 0.67 15.51 4.98
C SER A 214 -0.36 14.44 5.29
N THR A 215 -1.48 14.40 4.57
CA THR A 215 -2.57 13.43 4.76
C THR A 215 -2.22 12.09 4.11
N LYS A 216 -2.46 10.98 4.81
CA LYS A 216 -2.17 9.63 4.32
C LYS A 216 -3.41 8.76 4.37
N LEU A 217 -3.49 7.81 3.43
CA LEU A 217 -4.50 6.75 3.45
C LEU A 217 -4.31 5.83 4.66
N PRO A 218 -5.37 5.16 5.12
CA PRO A 218 -5.22 4.09 6.10
C PRO A 218 -4.29 3.00 5.56
N ALA A 219 -3.62 2.31 6.46
CA ALA A 219 -2.66 1.27 6.10
C ALA A 219 -3.30 0.11 5.31
N GLY A 220 -2.78 -0.15 4.12
CA GLY A 220 -3.11 -1.34 3.34
C GLY A 220 -4.50 -1.35 2.72
N ILE A 221 -5.03 -0.21 2.31
CA ILE A 221 -6.24 -0.13 1.48
C ILE A 221 -5.93 -0.04 -0.01
N THR A 222 -4.68 0.22 -0.42
CA THR A 222 -4.27 0.20 -1.82
C THR A 222 -3.56 -1.10 -2.19
N ARG A 223 -3.78 -1.56 -3.41
CA ARG A 223 -3.13 -2.73 -3.98
C ARG A 223 -2.54 -2.37 -5.34
N HIS A 224 -1.23 -2.27 -5.41
CA HIS A 224 -0.54 -2.06 -6.68
C HIS A 224 -0.25 -3.42 -7.34
N ILE A 225 -0.73 -3.62 -8.56
CA ILE A 225 -0.44 -4.81 -9.36
C ILE A 225 0.87 -4.58 -10.09
N ILE A 226 1.94 -5.09 -9.52
CA ILE A 226 3.31 -4.86 -9.99
C ILE A 226 3.87 -6.16 -10.54
N PRO A 227 4.15 -6.25 -11.85
CA PRO A 227 4.84 -7.39 -12.42
C PRO A 227 6.33 -7.38 -12.07
N GLY A 228 6.95 -8.55 -12.04
CA GLY A 228 8.40 -8.69 -11.93
C GLY A 228 8.99 -8.16 -10.61
N ARG A 229 8.40 -8.53 -9.48
CA ARG A 229 8.91 -8.15 -8.15
C ARG A 229 10.28 -8.75 -7.88
N ALA A 230 11.25 -7.92 -7.44
CA ALA A 230 12.54 -8.39 -6.96
C ALA A 230 12.40 -8.98 -5.55
N LEU A 231 12.63 -10.28 -5.42
CA LEU A 231 12.54 -10.99 -4.15
C LEU A 231 13.90 -11.57 -3.77
N ASN A 232 14.15 -11.71 -2.46
CA ASN A 232 15.37 -12.29 -1.89
C ASN A 232 16.66 -11.61 -2.39
N VAL A 233 16.62 -10.29 -2.54
CA VAL A 233 17.77 -9.48 -2.97
C VAL A 233 18.87 -9.51 -1.90
N ASN A 234 18.50 -9.47 -0.62
CA ASN A 234 19.40 -9.60 0.54
C ASN A 234 20.58 -8.62 0.52
N ILE A 235 20.27 -7.32 0.46
CA ILE A 235 21.29 -6.26 0.51
C ILE A 235 21.74 -6.03 1.96
N PRO A 236 23.07 -6.02 2.24
CA PRO A 236 23.58 -5.72 3.58
C PRO A 236 23.15 -4.32 4.07
N LEU A 237 22.69 -4.23 5.31
CA LEU A 237 22.33 -2.94 5.91
C LEU A 237 23.53 -2.02 6.08
N ASP A 238 24.73 -2.58 6.29
CA ASP A 238 25.97 -1.80 6.38
C ASP A 238 26.23 -0.98 5.09
N LEU A 239 25.96 -1.55 3.91
CA LEU A 239 26.06 -0.80 2.65
C LEU A 239 25.12 0.41 2.65
N LEU A 240 23.91 0.27 3.18
CA LEU A 240 22.92 1.34 3.21
C LEU A 240 23.23 2.40 4.29
N ASN A 241 23.93 2.00 5.35
CA ASN A 241 24.18 2.81 6.53
C ASN A 241 25.60 3.44 6.58
N ASN A 242 26.54 2.98 5.78
CA ASN A 242 27.90 3.48 5.78
C ASN A 242 28.02 4.91 5.21
N SER A 243 29.19 5.52 5.38
CA SER A 243 29.47 6.91 4.96
C SER A 243 29.82 7.09 3.48
N GLN A 244 29.75 6.05 2.66
CA GLN A 244 29.98 6.15 1.21
C GLN A 244 28.93 7.06 0.58
N SER A 245 29.33 7.76 -0.49
CA SER A 245 28.42 8.56 -1.26
C SER A 245 27.35 7.69 -1.95
N LEU A 246 26.19 8.30 -2.24
CA LEU A 246 25.11 7.62 -2.96
C LEU A 246 25.57 7.10 -4.34
N GLU A 247 26.48 7.81 -4.98
CA GLU A 247 27.06 7.41 -6.27
C GLU A 247 27.91 6.15 -6.12
N GLU A 248 28.77 6.08 -5.09
CA GLU A 248 29.59 4.89 -4.82
C GLU A 248 28.75 3.67 -4.47
N LYS A 249 27.71 3.85 -3.66
CA LYS A 249 26.74 2.79 -3.31
C LYS A 249 26.03 2.25 -4.56
N ASN A 250 25.58 3.12 -5.47
CA ASN A 250 24.95 2.69 -6.71
C ASN A 250 25.94 2.03 -7.67
N LYS A 251 27.19 2.50 -7.79
CA LYS A 251 28.24 1.82 -8.56
C LYS A 251 28.52 0.40 -8.01
N TRP A 252 28.53 0.25 -6.69
CA TRP A 252 28.66 -1.06 -6.07
C TRP A 252 27.46 -1.96 -6.42
N LEU A 253 26.24 -1.43 -6.34
CA LEU A 253 25.01 -2.14 -6.67
C LEU A 253 25.00 -2.62 -8.13
N ASP A 254 25.39 -1.77 -9.08
CA ASP A 254 25.46 -2.12 -10.50
C ASP A 254 26.45 -3.28 -10.76
N LYS A 255 27.63 -3.23 -10.13
CA LYS A 255 28.62 -4.29 -10.21
C LYS A 255 28.09 -5.60 -9.58
N TRP A 256 27.48 -5.50 -8.41
CA TRP A 256 26.89 -6.64 -7.70
C TRP A 256 25.78 -7.29 -8.52
N LEU A 257 24.87 -6.49 -9.11
CA LEU A 257 23.79 -7.00 -9.95
C LEU A 257 24.34 -7.67 -11.22
N THR A 258 25.31 -7.05 -11.88
CA THR A 258 25.99 -7.63 -13.04
C THR A 258 26.61 -8.98 -12.71
N ASP A 259 27.30 -9.09 -11.57
CA ASP A 259 27.89 -10.37 -11.11
C ASP A 259 26.81 -11.44 -10.90
N LYS A 260 25.70 -11.09 -10.23
CA LYS A 260 24.57 -12.01 -10.01
C LYS A 260 23.97 -12.51 -11.33
N ILE A 261 23.83 -11.63 -12.34
CA ILE A 261 23.32 -12.00 -13.67
C ILE A 261 24.31 -12.90 -14.40
N VAL A 262 25.59 -12.53 -14.47
CA VAL A 262 26.64 -13.31 -15.14
C VAL A 262 26.82 -14.70 -14.51
N THR A 263 26.74 -14.76 -13.18
CA THR A 263 26.86 -16.05 -12.44
C THR A 263 25.54 -16.83 -12.38
N ARG A 264 24.49 -16.40 -13.11
CA ARG A 264 23.18 -17.05 -13.19
C ARG A 264 22.49 -17.22 -11.82
N LYS A 265 22.71 -16.28 -10.90
CA LYS A 265 22.08 -16.24 -9.58
C LYS A 265 20.79 -15.41 -9.56
N VAL A 266 20.34 -14.91 -10.71
CA VAL A 266 19.04 -14.24 -10.88
C VAL A 266 18.19 -15.10 -11.79
N ARG A 267 16.95 -15.35 -11.39
CA ARG A 267 15.95 -16.06 -12.18
C ARG A 267 14.76 -15.13 -12.39
N TYR A 268 14.17 -15.16 -13.56
CA TYR A 268 12.94 -14.48 -13.88
C TYR A 268 11.85 -15.52 -14.21
N TYR A 269 10.69 -15.37 -13.58
CA TYR A 269 9.54 -16.24 -13.77
C TYR A 269 8.42 -15.45 -14.42
N HIS A 270 7.88 -15.94 -15.56
CA HIS A 270 6.73 -15.34 -16.25
C HIS A 270 5.40 -15.76 -15.64
N GLU A 271 5.40 -16.94 -15.05
CA GLU A 271 4.23 -17.55 -14.40
C GLU A 271 4.04 -17.03 -12.96
N PRO A 272 2.79 -16.96 -12.47
CA PRO A 272 2.52 -16.70 -11.06
C PRO A 272 3.16 -17.77 -10.17
N VAL A 273 3.74 -17.34 -9.06
CA VAL A 273 4.40 -18.22 -8.08
C VAL A 273 3.76 -18.03 -6.70
N PHE A 274 3.70 -19.12 -5.92
CA PHE A 274 3.39 -19.05 -4.50
C PHE A 274 4.69 -18.85 -3.73
N VAL A 275 4.73 -17.84 -2.87
CA VAL A 275 5.86 -17.60 -1.97
C VAL A 275 5.36 -17.78 -0.55
N PHE A 276 5.99 -18.71 0.18
CA PHE A 276 5.75 -18.87 1.60
C PHE A 276 6.79 -18.00 2.32
N ASP A 277 6.30 -17.00 3.06
CA ASP A 277 7.14 -16.17 3.91
C ASP A 277 7.47 -16.96 5.19
N GLU A 278 8.77 -17.02 5.52
CA GLU A 278 9.28 -17.65 6.74
C GLU A 278 9.02 -16.80 7.97
#